data_1fa6a686956d522545249d0a7530869f
#
_entry.id   1fa6a686956d522545249d0a7530869f
#
_cell.length_a   1.000
_cell.length_b   1.000
_cell.length_c   1.000
_cell.angle_alpha   90.00
_cell.angle_beta   90.00
_cell.angle_gamma   90.00
#
_symmetry.space_group_name_H-M   'P 1'
#
loop_
_entity.id
_entity.type
_entity.pdbx_description
1 polymer ?
#
loop_
_entity_poly.entity_id
_entity_poly.type
_entity_poly.pdbx_seq_one_letter_code
_entity_poly.pdbx_strand_id
1 'polypeptide(L)'
;DRSETQEKAHPVMQLLSAAGYFALARFDDPKAVLARPQPKLPYLTAAWHYARGEVFAKQGDLTGLKAEIAALEAMKIPPQGADESKAPDQMVAIVRLVLTGRLAMSEGRWVDAQTAFRSAAEIEETEDFMQFSDPPAFWYPVRRDYAAALLAAGDKAGAKRELEATLKLRPKDPVATAMLAGLAS
;
A
#
# COMPACT_ATOMS: atom_id res chain seq x y z
N ASP A 1 -13.00 22.97 17.31
CA ASP A 1 -13.19 24.23 16.64
C ASP A 1 -13.44 23.99 15.14
N ARG A 2 -14.29 24.79 14.49
CA ARG A 2 -14.76 24.52 13.12
C ARG A 2 -13.62 24.56 12.08
N SER A 3 -12.64 25.44 12.24
CA SER A 3 -11.48 25.58 11.37
C SER A 3 -10.54 24.37 11.50
N GLU A 4 -10.26 23.90 12.71
CA GLU A 4 -9.41 22.75 12.98
C GLU A 4 -10.03 21.44 12.46
N THR A 5 -11.36 21.30 12.54
CA THR A 5 -12.07 20.14 11.99
C THR A 5 -12.07 20.16 10.46
N GLN A 6 -12.15 21.35 9.85
CA GLN A 6 -12.16 21.52 8.40
C GLN A 6 -10.75 21.31 7.81
N GLU A 7 -9.71 21.73 8.52
CA GLU A 7 -8.31 21.51 8.15
C GLU A 7 -7.95 20.02 8.21
N LYS A 8 -8.36 19.30 9.26
CA LYS A 8 -8.20 17.85 9.37
C LYS A 8 -8.98 17.05 8.32
N ALA A 9 -10.05 17.62 7.77
CA ALA A 9 -10.84 17.01 6.70
C ALA A 9 -10.20 17.14 5.31
N HIS A 10 -9.18 18.00 5.14
CA HIS A 10 -8.51 18.18 3.86
C HIS A 10 -7.85 16.86 3.39
N PRO A 11 -8.02 16.46 2.12
CA PRO A 11 -7.53 15.18 1.61
C PRO A 11 -6.04 14.94 1.86
N VAL A 12 -5.18 15.93 1.63
CA VAL A 12 -3.73 15.83 1.87
C VAL A 12 -3.41 15.62 3.35
N MET A 13 -4.14 16.27 4.27
CA MET A 13 -3.92 16.05 5.71
C MET A 13 -4.33 14.64 6.13
N GLN A 14 -5.36 14.06 5.50
CA GLN A 14 -5.72 12.67 5.72
C GLN A 14 -4.65 11.72 5.15
N LEU A 15 -4.10 12.01 3.97
CA LEU A 15 -2.99 11.26 3.38
C LEU A 15 -1.81 11.18 4.35
N LEU A 16 -1.36 12.31 4.89
CA LEU A 16 -0.26 12.35 5.86
C LEU A 16 -0.60 11.59 7.15
N SER A 17 -1.84 11.71 7.62
CA SER A 17 -2.32 11.00 8.82
C SER A 17 -2.48 9.49 8.61
N ALA A 18 -2.59 9.02 7.37
CA ALA A 18 -2.67 7.60 7.03
C ALA A 18 -1.40 6.82 7.45
N ALA A 19 -0.25 7.50 7.56
CA ALA A 19 1.01 6.90 8.04
C ALA A 19 0.84 6.18 9.39
N GLY A 20 -0.06 6.68 10.27
CA GLY A 20 -0.40 6.00 11.53
C GLY A 20 -0.97 4.59 11.32
N TYR A 21 -1.87 4.42 10.35
CA TYR A 21 -2.45 3.10 10.03
C TYR A 21 -1.42 2.18 9.37
N PHE A 22 -0.52 2.70 8.56
CA PHE A 22 0.58 1.93 7.97
C PHE A 22 1.54 1.40 9.05
N ALA A 23 1.85 2.22 10.05
CA ALA A 23 2.65 1.81 11.19
C ALA A 23 1.95 0.71 12.01
N LEU A 24 0.64 0.85 12.26
CA LEU A 24 -0.16 -0.17 12.94
C LEU A 24 -0.13 -1.51 12.20
N ALA A 25 -0.34 -1.50 10.87
CA ALA A 25 -0.29 -2.71 10.04
C ALA A 25 1.07 -3.45 10.14
N ARG A 26 2.14 -2.72 10.43
CA ARG A 26 3.50 -3.24 10.49
C ARG A 26 3.90 -3.73 11.87
N PHE A 27 3.59 -2.97 12.91
CA PHE A 27 4.23 -3.09 14.22
C PHE A 27 3.28 -3.42 15.37
N ASP A 28 1.96 -3.23 15.20
CA ASP A 28 1.01 -3.43 16.30
C ASP A 28 0.53 -4.89 16.39
N ASP A 29 -0.05 -5.23 17.54
CA ASP A 29 -0.71 -6.53 17.72
C ASP A 29 -1.91 -6.66 16.76
N PRO A 30 -2.04 -7.77 16.03
CA PRO A 30 -3.16 -8.01 15.12
C PRO A 30 -4.55 -7.79 15.74
N LYS A 31 -4.75 -8.21 17.00
CA LYS A 31 -6.02 -8.01 17.69
C LYS A 31 -6.31 -6.54 17.96
N ALA A 32 -5.28 -5.76 18.33
CA ALA A 32 -5.41 -4.34 18.56
C ALA A 32 -5.75 -3.60 17.25
N VAL A 33 -5.15 -3.98 16.12
CA VAL A 33 -5.47 -3.42 14.80
C VAL A 33 -6.93 -3.69 14.43
N LEU A 34 -7.37 -4.95 14.55
CA LEU A 34 -8.73 -5.36 14.20
C LEU A 34 -9.81 -4.77 15.12
N ALA A 35 -9.48 -4.47 16.37
CA ALA A 35 -10.39 -3.85 17.33
C ALA A 35 -10.57 -2.33 17.15
N ARG A 36 -9.73 -1.68 16.33
CA ARG A 36 -9.82 -0.22 16.12
C ARG A 36 -11.12 0.17 15.42
N PRO A 37 -11.82 1.19 15.93
CA PRO A 37 -13.03 1.66 15.29
C PRO A 37 -12.72 2.27 13.92
N GLN A 38 -13.66 2.12 12.99
CA GLN A 38 -13.56 2.71 11.67
C GLN A 38 -13.58 4.24 11.76
N PRO A 39 -12.62 4.93 11.14
CA PRO A 39 -12.63 6.38 11.07
C PRO A 39 -13.74 6.88 10.15
N LYS A 40 -14.12 8.16 10.29
CA LYS A 40 -15.19 8.79 9.49
C LYS A 40 -14.68 9.45 8.21
N LEU A 41 -13.40 9.77 8.14
CA LEU A 41 -12.79 10.48 7.02
C LEU A 41 -12.38 9.47 5.93
N PRO A 42 -12.70 9.69 4.65
CA PRO A 42 -12.64 8.67 3.61
C PRO A 42 -11.21 8.12 3.39
N TYR A 43 -10.20 8.98 3.33
CA TYR A 43 -8.82 8.51 3.10
C TYR A 43 -8.25 7.77 4.32
N LEU A 44 -8.63 8.16 5.54
CA LEU A 44 -8.28 7.40 6.75
C LEU A 44 -9.03 6.07 6.81
N THR A 45 -10.27 6.03 6.32
CA THR A 45 -11.03 4.78 6.18
C THR A 45 -10.32 3.82 5.24
N ALA A 46 -9.80 4.30 4.11
CA ALA A 46 -9.02 3.46 3.20
C ALA A 46 -7.75 2.90 3.86
N ALA A 47 -7.01 3.73 4.58
CA ALA A 47 -5.81 3.29 5.31
C ALA A 47 -6.15 2.30 6.46
N TRP A 48 -7.31 2.46 7.11
CA TRP A 48 -7.83 1.53 8.12
C TRP A 48 -8.17 0.16 7.50
N HIS A 49 -8.87 0.14 6.35
CA HIS A 49 -9.12 -1.10 5.61
C HIS A 49 -7.82 -1.79 5.19
N TYR A 50 -6.85 -1.01 4.73
CA TYR A 50 -5.53 -1.55 4.40
C TYR A 50 -4.85 -2.21 5.61
N ALA A 51 -4.82 -1.55 6.76
CA ALA A 51 -4.19 -2.11 7.96
C ALA A 51 -4.82 -3.44 8.38
N ARG A 52 -6.15 -3.54 8.33
CA ARG A 52 -6.90 -4.77 8.61
C ARG A 52 -6.63 -5.85 7.56
N GLY A 53 -6.61 -5.47 6.28
CA GLY A 53 -6.30 -6.37 5.17
C GLY A 53 -4.90 -6.98 5.28
N GLU A 54 -3.89 -6.20 5.66
CA GLU A 54 -2.53 -6.71 5.93
C GLU A 54 -2.51 -7.70 7.11
N VAL A 55 -3.32 -7.46 8.15
CA VAL A 55 -3.46 -8.43 9.26
C VAL A 55 -4.08 -9.74 8.76
N PHE A 56 -5.19 -9.68 8.02
CA PHE A 56 -5.83 -10.87 7.47
C PHE A 56 -4.91 -11.63 6.50
N ALA A 57 -4.18 -10.92 5.64
CA ALA A 57 -3.19 -11.53 4.74
C ALA A 57 -2.10 -12.28 5.51
N LYS A 58 -1.55 -11.69 6.58
CA LYS A 58 -0.53 -12.32 7.44
C LYS A 58 -1.05 -13.54 8.18
N GLN A 59 -2.34 -13.55 8.55
CA GLN A 59 -3.00 -14.65 9.24
C GLN A 59 -3.50 -15.75 8.29
N GLY A 60 -3.46 -15.54 6.98
CA GLY A 60 -4.03 -16.45 5.98
C GLY A 60 -5.57 -16.45 5.97
N ASP A 61 -6.21 -15.46 6.58
CA ASP A 61 -7.66 -15.28 6.50
C ASP A 61 -8.07 -14.60 5.19
N LEU A 62 -8.23 -15.44 4.16
CA LEU A 62 -8.61 -14.95 2.83
C LEU A 62 -10.04 -14.39 2.79
N THR A 63 -10.91 -14.81 3.69
CA THR A 63 -12.28 -14.27 3.77
C THR A 63 -12.26 -12.84 4.29
N GLY A 64 -11.55 -12.58 5.38
CA GLY A 64 -11.35 -11.26 5.92
C GLY A 64 -10.64 -10.34 4.91
N LEU A 65 -9.58 -10.84 4.26
CA LEU A 65 -8.86 -10.07 3.24
C LEU A 65 -9.77 -9.66 2.06
N LYS A 66 -10.59 -10.59 1.53
CA LYS A 66 -11.56 -10.29 0.46
C LYS A 66 -12.60 -9.26 0.88
N ALA A 67 -13.04 -9.30 2.13
CA ALA A 67 -13.99 -8.34 2.66
C ALA A 67 -13.40 -6.90 2.71
N GLU A 68 -12.14 -6.75 3.12
CA GLU A 68 -11.46 -5.45 3.14
C GLU A 68 -11.21 -4.91 1.72
N ILE A 69 -10.85 -5.77 0.77
CA ILE A 69 -10.72 -5.38 -0.65
C ILE A 69 -12.06 -4.90 -1.21
N ALA A 70 -13.14 -5.66 -1.00
CA ALA A 70 -14.47 -5.30 -1.47
C ALA A 70 -14.95 -3.98 -0.84
N ALA A 71 -14.64 -3.74 0.44
CA ALA A 71 -14.95 -2.48 1.10
C ALA A 71 -14.21 -1.30 0.44
N LEU A 72 -12.92 -1.45 0.11
CA LEU A 72 -12.15 -0.44 -0.62
C LEU A 72 -12.71 -0.17 -2.03
N GLU A 73 -13.17 -1.20 -2.73
CA GLU A 73 -13.79 -1.07 -4.06
C GLU A 73 -15.14 -0.36 -4.00
N ALA A 74 -15.91 -0.57 -2.94
CA ALA A 74 -17.21 0.06 -2.74
C ALA A 74 -17.11 1.51 -2.22
N MET A 75 -15.92 1.97 -1.81
CA MET A 75 -15.73 3.30 -1.26
C MET A 75 -16.07 4.38 -2.29
N LYS A 76 -16.83 5.36 -1.84
CA LYS A 76 -17.09 6.59 -2.62
C LYS A 76 -16.17 7.68 -2.10
N ILE A 77 -15.15 8.00 -2.90
CA ILE A 77 -14.26 9.12 -2.63
C ILE A 77 -14.89 10.37 -3.23
N PRO A 78 -15.04 11.48 -2.48
CA PRO A 78 -15.52 12.72 -3.04
C PRO A 78 -14.58 13.21 -4.15
N PRO A 79 -15.11 13.74 -5.25
CA PRO A 79 -14.26 14.27 -6.33
C PRO A 79 -13.42 15.45 -5.80
N GLN A 80 -12.15 15.46 -6.16
CA GLN A 80 -11.26 16.58 -5.84
C GLN A 80 -11.33 17.66 -6.93
N GLY A 81 -10.98 18.89 -6.56
CA GLY A 81 -10.84 20.00 -7.51
C GLY A 81 -9.75 19.73 -8.56
N ALA A 82 -9.87 20.39 -9.70
CA ALA A 82 -8.91 20.20 -10.80
C ALA A 82 -7.47 20.59 -10.43
N ASP A 83 -7.32 21.54 -9.52
CA ASP A 83 -6.01 22.07 -9.07
C ASP A 83 -5.53 21.39 -7.74
N GLU A 84 -6.25 20.39 -7.25
CA GLU A 84 -5.88 19.67 -6.04
C GLU A 84 -4.97 18.48 -6.38
N SER A 85 -4.06 18.14 -5.44
CA SER A 85 -3.19 16.96 -5.56
C SER A 85 -4.02 15.68 -5.65
N LYS A 86 -3.68 14.80 -6.56
CA LYS A 86 -4.29 13.47 -6.73
C LYS A 86 -3.69 12.42 -5.79
N ALA A 87 -2.64 12.76 -5.04
CA ALA A 87 -1.94 11.81 -4.17
C ALA A 87 -2.87 11.11 -3.14
N PRO A 88 -3.89 11.74 -2.55
CA PRO A 88 -4.83 11.03 -1.69
C PRO A 88 -5.60 9.93 -2.43
N ASP A 89 -6.11 10.19 -3.63
CA ASP A 89 -6.80 9.19 -4.45
C ASP A 89 -5.85 8.07 -4.90
N GLN A 90 -4.62 8.45 -5.24
CA GLN A 90 -3.55 7.52 -5.59
C GLN A 90 -3.20 6.59 -4.41
N MET A 91 -3.17 7.11 -3.18
CA MET A 91 -2.99 6.29 -1.99
C MET A 91 -4.11 5.24 -1.84
N VAL A 92 -5.37 5.62 -2.07
CA VAL A 92 -6.49 4.65 -2.03
C VAL A 92 -6.31 3.57 -3.09
N ALA A 93 -5.88 3.93 -4.30
CA ALA A 93 -5.61 2.97 -5.37
C ALA A 93 -4.44 2.04 -5.01
N ILE A 94 -3.35 2.57 -4.45
CA ILE A 94 -2.18 1.79 -4.01
C ILE A 94 -2.60 0.76 -2.95
N VAL A 95 -3.27 1.18 -1.88
CA VAL A 95 -3.63 0.25 -0.78
C VAL A 95 -4.56 -0.86 -1.25
N ARG A 96 -5.52 -0.55 -2.15
CA ARG A 96 -6.39 -1.55 -2.76
C ARG A 96 -5.61 -2.54 -3.62
N LEU A 97 -4.74 -2.05 -4.51
CA LEU A 97 -3.92 -2.89 -5.38
C LEU A 97 -2.95 -3.77 -4.59
N VAL A 98 -2.35 -3.25 -3.52
CA VAL A 98 -1.48 -4.02 -2.65
C VAL A 98 -2.25 -5.19 -2.01
N LEU A 99 -3.42 -4.96 -1.43
CA LEU A 99 -4.22 -6.04 -0.86
C LEU A 99 -4.69 -7.05 -1.91
N THR A 100 -5.04 -6.59 -3.12
CA THR A 100 -5.36 -7.46 -4.26
C THR A 100 -4.17 -8.35 -4.64
N GLY A 101 -2.97 -7.77 -4.67
CA GLY A 101 -1.73 -8.51 -4.88
C GLY A 101 -1.46 -9.54 -3.77
N ARG A 102 -1.66 -9.18 -2.49
CA ARG A 102 -1.56 -10.12 -1.35
C ARG A 102 -2.51 -11.31 -1.50
N LEU A 103 -3.76 -11.05 -1.87
CA LEU A 103 -4.75 -12.09 -2.11
C LEU A 103 -4.31 -13.01 -3.26
N ALA A 104 -3.89 -12.45 -4.38
CA ALA A 104 -3.41 -13.20 -5.52
C ALA A 104 -2.18 -14.07 -5.19
N MET A 105 -1.22 -13.52 -4.41
CA MET A 105 -0.08 -14.28 -3.88
C MET A 105 -0.53 -15.48 -3.04
N SER A 106 -1.45 -15.26 -2.12
CA SER A 106 -1.98 -16.31 -1.24
C SER A 106 -2.73 -17.43 -1.99
N GLU A 107 -3.32 -17.09 -3.14
CA GLU A 107 -4.04 -18.03 -4.01
C GLU A 107 -3.14 -18.65 -5.12
N GLY A 108 -1.84 -18.32 -5.16
CA GLY A 108 -0.90 -18.82 -6.17
C GLY A 108 -1.12 -18.22 -7.57
N ARG A 109 -1.89 -17.13 -7.68
CA ARG A 109 -2.17 -16.43 -8.94
C ARG A 109 -1.08 -15.39 -9.22
N TRP A 110 0.13 -15.90 -9.55
CA TRP A 110 1.34 -15.08 -9.65
C TRP A 110 1.23 -13.95 -10.69
N VAL A 111 0.58 -14.19 -11.83
CA VAL A 111 0.40 -13.17 -12.89
C VAL A 111 -0.50 -12.04 -12.42
N ASP A 112 -1.57 -12.35 -11.69
CA ASP A 112 -2.47 -11.34 -11.14
C ASP A 112 -1.77 -10.53 -10.05
N ALA A 113 -0.97 -11.19 -9.20
CA ALA A 113 -0.16 -10.52 -8.18
C ALA A 113 0.85 -9.55 -8.82
N GLN A 114 1.57 -9.98 -9.86
CA GLN A 114 2.49 -9.13 -10.62
C GLN A 114 1.79 -7.93 -11.21
N THR A 115 0.61 -8.11 -11.80
CA THR A 115 -0.17 -7.03 -12.39
C THR A 115 -0.59 -6.02 -11.32
N ALA A 116 -1.10 -6.48 -10.18
CA ALA A 116 -1.55 -5.61 -9.12
C ALA A 116 -0.39 -4.81 -8.49
N PHE A 117 0.71 -5.48 -8.15
CA PHE A 117 1.86 -4.80 -7.54
C PHE A 117 2.59 -3.87 -8.51
N ARG A 118 2.69 -4.23 -9.79
CA ARG A 118 3.25 -3.35 -10.81
C ARG A 118 2.43 -2.07 -10.94
N SER A 119 1.10 -2.18 -11.06
CA SER A 119 0.23 -1.02 -11.16
C SER A 119 0.31 -0.14 -9.91
N ALA A 120 0.41 -0.74 -8.72
CA ALA A 120 0.58 0.03 -7.48
C ALA A 120 1.93 0.77 -7.46
N ALA A 121 3.02 0.13 -7.90
CA ALA A 121 4.35 0.75 -7.99
C ALA A 121 4.38 1.90 -9.01
N GLU A 122 3.73 1.72 -10.16
CA GLU A 122 3.61 2.79 -11.18
C GLU A 122 2.87 4.01 -10.64
N ILE A 123 1.84 3.82 -9.82
CA ILE A 123 1.12 4.93 -9.16
C ILE A 123 2.01 5.59 -8.08
N GLU A 124 2.70 4.79 -7.26
CA GLU A 124 3.63 5.29 -6.21
C GLU A 124 4.72 6.17 -6.81
N GLU A 125 5.15 5.90 -8.04
CA GLU A 125 6.23 6.60 -8.74
C GLU A 125 5.77 7.77 -9.62
N THR A 126 4.49 8.13 -9.59
CA THR A 126 4.02 9.35 -10.27
C THR A 126 4.61 10.60 -9.62
N GLU A 127 4.83 11.63 -10.40
CA GLU A 127 5.37 12.90 -9.91
C GLU A 127 4.54 13.47 -8.77
N ASP A 128 3.22 13.45 -8.89
CA ASP A 128 2.31 13.98 -7.86
C ASP A 128 2.40 13.22 -6.54
N PHE A 129 2.49 11.89 -6.57
CA PHE A 129 2.63 11.08 -5.36
C PHE A 129 4.02 11.22 -4.72
N MET A 130 5.06 11.29 -5.53
CA MET A 130 6.46 11.43 -5.07
C MET A 130 6.76 12.78 -4.41
N GLN A 131 5.93 13.80 -4.58
CA GLN A 131 6.04 15.06 -3.83
C GLN A 131 5.90 14.84 -2.32
N PHE A 132 5.19 13.78 -1.91
CA PHE A 132 5.05 13.38 -0.51
C PHE A 132 6.10 12.33 -0.14
N SER A 133 7.36 12.72 -0.15
CA SER A 133 8.51 11.82 0.08
C SER A 133 9.09 11.89 1.49
N ASP A 134 8.74 12.92 2.28
CA ASP A 134 9.24 13.10 3.66
C ASP A 134 8.18 13.73 4.59
N PRO A 135 7.46 12.92 5.37
CA PRO A 135 7.47 11.45 5.34
C PRO A 135 6.80 10.90 4.07
N PRO A 136 7.21 9.72 3.60
CA PRO A 136 6.64 9.15 2.40
C PRO A 136 5.15 8.83 2.60
N ALA A 137 4.32 9.20 1.61
CA ALA A 137 2.88 8.98 1.63
C ALA A 137 2.51 7.50 1.65
N PHE A 138 3.38 6.62 1.14
CA PHE A 138 3.30 5.19 1.35
C PHE A 138 4.62 4.69 1.97
N TRP A 139 4.53 3.79 2.95
CA TRP A 139 5.60 3.52 3.92
C TRP A 139 6.76 2.65 3.40
N TYR A 140 6.61 1.99 2.24
CA TYR A 140 7.65 1.19 1.60
C TYR A 140 7.48 1.19 0.08
N PRO A 141 8.54 0.92 -0.70
CA PRO A 141 8.44 0.83 -2.16
C PRO A 141 7.73 -0.46 -2.58
N VAL A 142 6.60 -0.33 -3.28
CA VAL A 142 5.76 -1.47 -3.71
C VAL A 142 6.48 -2.36 -4.72
N ARG A 143 7.50 -1.86 -5.43
CA ARG A 143 8.35 -2.68 -6.29
C ARG A 143 8.94 -3.91 -5.62
N ARG A 144 9.12 -3.88 -4.28
CA ARG A 144 9.57 -5.07 -3.54
C ARG A 144 8.55 -6.21 -3.61
N ASP A 145 7.26 -5.89 -3.52
CA ASP A 145 6.19 -6.88 -3.63
C ASP A 145 6.06 -7.39 -5.06
N TYR A 146 6.25 -6.52 -6.05
CA TYR A 146 6.31 -6.92 -7.45
C TYR A 146 7.48 -7.88 -7.68
N ALA A 147 8.67 -7.58 -7.15
CA ALA A 147 9.81 -8.50 -7.21
C ALA A 147 9.53 -9.85 -6.52
N ALA A 148 8.85 -9.84 -5.38
CA ALA A 148 8.45 -11.07 -4.69
C ALA A 148 7.47 -11.92 -5.53
N ALA A 149 6.52 -11.29 -6.23
CA ALA A 149 5.60 -11.99 -7.13
C ALA A 149 6.31 -12.57 -8.36
N LEU A 150 7.31 -11.87 -8.91
CA LEU A 150 8.16 -12.39 -9.98
C LEU A 150 8.98 -13.60 -9.51
N LEU A 151 9.54 -13.55 -8.30
CA LEU A 151 10.26 -14.69 -7.70
C LEU A 151 9.35 -15.90 -7.49
N ALA A 152 8.15 -15.70 -7.01
CA ALA A 152 7.18 -16.77 -6.83
C ALA A 152 6.78 -17.44 -8.15
N ALA A 153 6.82 -16.69 -9.25
CA ALA A 153 6.61 -17.19 -10.61
C ALA A 153 7.87 -17.78 -11.26
N GLY A 154 9.04 -17.75 -10.58
CA GLY A 154 10.31 -18.26 -11.09
C GLY A 154 11.11 -17.26 -11.94
N ASP A 155 10.63 -16.02 -12.14
CA ASP A 155 11.38 -14.99 -12.89
C ASP A 155 12.40 -14.27 -11.99
N LYS A 156 13.52 -14.94 -11.74
CA LYS A 156 14.64 -14.37 -10.97
C LYS A 156 15.25 -13.13 -11.64
N ALA A 157 15.32 -13.12 -12.97
CA ALA A 157 15.90 -12.00 -13.71
C ALA A 157 15.00 -10.75 -13.63
N GLY A 158 13.70 -10.92 -13.77
CA GLY A 158 12.72 -9.86 -13.55
C GLY A 158 12.77 -9.30 -12.14
N ALA A 159 12.74 -10.18 -11.14
CA ALA A 159 12.83 -9.78 -9.75
C ALA A 159 14.10 -8.97 -9.43
N LYS A 160 15.26 -9.39 -9.97
CA LYS A 160 16.51 -8.66 -9.83
C LYS A 160 16.39 -7.23 -10.36
N ARG A 161 15.84 -7.06 -11.58
CA ARG A 161 15.64 -5.73 -12.18
C ARG A 161 14.78 -4.83 -11.31
N GLU A 162 13.68 -5.36 -10.75
CA GLU A 162 12.77 -4.57 -9.91
C GLU A 162 13.41 -4.19 -8.56
N LEU A 163 14.20 -5.07 -7.98
CA LEU A 163 14.95 -4.76 -6.75
C LEU A 163 16.06 -3.73 -6.98
N GLU A 164 16.77 -3.81 -8.10
CA GLU A 164 17.76 -2.80 -8.50
C GLU A 164 17.08 -1.44 -8.75
N ALA A 165 15.90 -1.42 -9.37
CA ALA A 165 15.11 -0.20 -9.54
C ALA A 165 14.67 0.36 -8.18
N THR A 166 14.24 -0.50 -7.26
CA THR A 166 13.92 -0.09 -5.87
C THR A 166 15.11 0.62 -5.22
N LEU A 167 16.31 0.05 -5.32
CA LEU A 167 17.51 0.62 -4.70
C LEU A 167 18.01 1.90 -5.37
N LYS A 168 17.65 2.16 -6.62
CA LYS A 168 17.88 3.49 -7.25
C LYS A 168 17.03 4.57 -6.61
N LEU A 169 15.78 4.27 -6.29
CA LEU A 169 14.85 5.22 -5.65
C LEU A 169 15.11 5.31 -4.12
N ARG A 170 15.40 4.18 -3.49
CA ARG A 170 15.62 4.07 -2.04
C ARG A 170 16.90 3.28 -1.74
N PRO A 171 18.09 3.93 -1.83
CA PRO A 171 19.39 3.23 -1.79
C PRO A 171 19.66 2.47 -0.47
N LYS A 172 18.95 2.79 0.60
CA LYS A 172 19.12 2.16 1.92
C LYS A 172 17.96 1.22 2.28
N ASP A 173 17.17 0.76 1.31
CA ASP A 173 16.09 -0.19 1.61
C ASP A 173 16.67 -1.56 2.02
N PRO A 174 16.51 -1.98 3.30
CA PRO A 174 17.15 -3.19 3.81
C PRO A 174 16.49 -4.45 3.25
N VAL A 175 15.20 -4.40 2.91
CA VAL A 175 14.47 -5.56 2.38
C VAL A 175 14.89 -5.83 0.95
N ALA A 176 14.94 -4.81 0.09
CA ALA A 176 15.41 -4.96 -1.28
C ALA A 176 16.87 -5.46 -1.31
N THR A 177 17.73 -4.94 -0.43
CA THR A 177 19.11 -5.39 -0.30
C THR A 177 19.20 -6.87 0.08
N ALA A 178 18.42 -7.31 1.07
CA ALA A 178 18.38 -8.71 1.51
C ALA A 178 17.84 -9.63 0.42
N MET A 179 16.79 -9.23 -0.28
CA MET A 179 16.22 -10.00 -1.40
C MET A 179 17.23 -10.17 -2.55
N LEU A 180 17.96 -9.11 -2.91
CA LEU A 180 19.03 -9.20 -3.94
C LEU A 180 20.15 -10.14 -3.53
N ALA A 181 20.59 -10.08 -2.28
CA ALA A 181 21.62 -10.99 -1.76
C ALA A 181 21.17 -12.45 -1.85
N GLY A 182 19.89 -12.73 -1.55
CA GLY A 182 19.33 -14.06 -1.69
C GLY A 182 19.19 -14.57 -3.13
N LEU A 183 19.25 -13.69 -4.14
CA LEU A 183 19.25 -14.11 -5.55
C LEU A 183 20.63 -14.52 -6.06
N ALA A 184 21.70 -14.10 -5.37
CA ALA A 184 23.10 -14.40 -5.76
C ALA A 184 23.59 -15.74 -5.18
N SER A 185 22.84 -16.31 -4.24
CA SER A 185 23.11 -17.64 -3.65
C SER A 185 22.38 -18.74 -4.42
#